data_e68698098d69da847626af63b644cf8e
#
_entry.id   e68698098d69da847626af63b644cf8e
#
_cell.length_a   1.000
_cell.length_b   1.000
_cell.length_c   1.000
_cell.angle_alpha   90.00
_cell.angle_beta   90.00
_cell.angle_gamma   90.00
#
_symmetry.space_group_name_H-M   'P 1'
#
loop_
_entity.id
_entity.type
_entity.pdbx_description
1 polymer ?
#
loop_
_entity_poly.entity_id
_entity_poly.type
_entity_poly.pdbx_seq_one_letter_code
_entity_poly.pdbx_strand_id
1 'polypeptide(L)'
;MKKHHFTLLLAFTLCNLSGKYTTTYAQKPMGKVTFIEARKVHIDDSFWSPKMELWKRVTIDDVLNKFEGKHINEPGNHNTLSNFDRVTQGCTGTGGHVGPPWFDGLIYESIRGIADYLILYPDKNLEARVDDYINRIAAAQATDPNGYINTYTTLDEPEHRWGENGGFLRWQHEVYNSGMLIEASVHYYLATGKTKLLSVATRLTNYMCEYMGEQPKKNIVPSHSGPEEAIIKLYWLYKQHPELKTELEVPVNEDNYWKLLTFWIENRGHHCGFPLWKSWGNEKAERWIRENQYAEAQYSPHSRPSWGDYAQDSIPVFDQQTIEGHAVRATLLATGIATAALENHSSAYVETARRLWDNMVGKRMFITGGVGAIHEDEKFGPDYYLPADAYLETCAAIGAGFFSQRMNELTGEGKYMDELERVLYNSALTAVSLSGNQYTYQNPLNAEKHNRWEWHGCPCCPPMFLKFTGAFPGFIYSHDTKGIYINLFVGSETQIQLGKGKEIQLKQETEYPWNGTVQLTVSPLKATRFPLRIRIPGWAQGIENPYGLYESDLKDEIKLYVNNQPVNLKIKDGYAEIDRKWYPKDKVMLKLPINPRIITPNHQIKELNQQ
;
A
#
# COMPACT_ATOMS: atom_id res chain seq x y z
N MET A 1 -34.72 -65.90 27.90
CA MET A 1 -34.06 -64.77 28.54
C MET A 1 -33.36 -63.97 27.45
N LYS A 2 -33.97 -62.88 27.04
CA LYS A 2 -33.48 -62.04 25.91
C LYS A 2 -32.74 -60.84 26.49
N LYS A 3 -31.47 -60.65 26.08
CA LYS A 3 -30.68 -59.45 26.37
C LYS A 3 -31.04 -58.37 25.31
N HIS A 4 -31.51 -57.20 25.77
CA HIS A 4 -31.67 -56.03 24.95
C HIS A 4 -30.38 -55.17 25.01
N HIS A 5 -29.76 -54.93 23.88
CA HIS A 5 -28.73 -53.92 23.72
C HIS A 5 -29.40 -52.57 23.40
N PHE A 6 -29.20 -51.60 24.27
CA PHE A 6 -29.53 -50.17 23.99
C PHE A 6 -28.34 -49.54 23.30
N THR A 7 -28.49 -49.18 22.07
CA THR A 7 -27.53 -48.35 21.33
C THR A 7 -27.92 -46.89 21.51
N LEU A 8 -27.08 -46.16 22.22
CA LEU A 8 -27.21 -44.71 22.40
C LEU A 8 -26.71 -43.99 21.14
N LEU A 9 -27.63 -43.41 20.37
CA LEU A 9 -27.29 -42.49 19.27
C LEU A 9 -27.05 -41.11 19.87
N LEU A 10 -25.78 -40.67 19.92
CA LEU A 10 -25.43 -39.27 20.18
C LEU A 10 -25.60 -38.48 18.88
N ALA A 11 -26.67 -37.70 18.80
CA ALA A 11 -26.84 -36.71 17.75
C ALA A 11 -25.97 -35.49 18.07
N PHE A 12 -24.86 -35.33 17.35
CA PHE A 12 -24.12 -34.10 17.31
C PHE A 12 -24.91 -33.07 16.49
N THR A 13 -25.55 -32.14 17.17
CA THR A 13 -26.11 -30.94 16.56
C THR A 13 -24.95 -29.98 16.27
N LEU A 14 -24.36 -30.05 15.10
CA LEU A 14 -23.49 -29.02 14.56
C LEU A 14 -24.34 -27.77 14.31
N CYS A 15 -24.25 -26.79 15.21
CA CYS A 15 -24.69 -25.42 14.94
C CYS A 15 -23.85 -24.85 13.79
N ASN A 16 -24.41 -24.87 12.59
CA ASN A 16 -23.93 -24.11 11.45
C ASN A 16 -24.13 -22.61 11.70
N LEU A 17 -23.14 -21.95 12.29
CA LEU A 17 -22.96 -20.49 12.31
C LEU A 17 -21.97 -20.10 11.22
N SER A 18 -22.21 -20.54 10.00
CA SER A 18 -21.44 -20.12 8.82
C SER A 18 -22.41 -19.90 7.64
N GLY A 19 -23.09 -18.81 7.65
CA GLY A 19 -24.04 -18.58 6.59
C GLY A 19 -24.44 -17.14 6.37
N LYS A 20 -23.48 -16.23 6.10
CA LYS A 20 -23.84 -14.94 5.48
C LYS A 20 -22.75 -14.29 4.60
N TYR A 21 -21.61 -14.89 4.35
CA TYR A 21 -20.56 -14.24 3.55
C TYR A 21 -20.08 -15.11 2.39
N THR A 22 -20.99 -15.63 1.57
CA THR A 22 -20.62 -16.28 0.31
C THR A 22 -21.54 -15.86 -0.83
N THR A 23 -21.61 -14.56 -1.09
CA THR A 23 -21.90 -14.08 -2.44
C THR A 23 -20.58 -13.59 -3.02
N THR A 24 -19.82 -14.50 -3.61
CA THR A 24 -18.78 -14.14 -4.56
C THR A 24 -19.45 -13.52 -5.78
N TYR A 25 -19.66 -12.20 -5.75
CA TYR A 25 -19.88 -11.48 -6.98
C TYR A 25 -18.62 -11.66 -7.82
N ALA A 26 -18.75 -12.27 -8.98
CA ALA A 26 -17.68 -12.33 -9.96
C ALA A 26 -17.37 -10.89 -10.36
N GLN A 27 -16.34 -10.30 -9.75
CA GLN A 27 -15.85 -8.97 -10.11
C GLN A 27 -15.53 -8.95 -11.60
N LYS A 28 -16.06 -7.97 -12.33
CA LYS A 28 -15.57 -7.66 -13.67
C LYS A 28 -14.10 -7.24 -13.49
N PRO A 29 -13.14 -7.88 -14.17
CA PRO A 29 -11.74 -7.49 -14.04
C PRO A 29 -11.58 -6.02 -14.40
N MET A 30 -11.12 -5.21 -13.46
CA MET A 30 -10.86 -3.78 -13.66
C MET A 30 -9.59 -3.57 -14.47
N GLY A 31 -8.58 -4.41 -14.25
CA GLY A 31 -7.33 -4.44 -14.98
C GLY A 31 -7.19 -5.64 -15.93
N LYS A 32 -6.00 -5.83 -16.46
CA LYS A 32 -5.66 -6.98 -17.30
C LYS A 32 -5.58 -8.27 -16.48
N VAL A 33 -5.12 -8.17 -15.24
CA VAL A 33 -5.09 -9.27 -14.27
C VAL A 33 -5.75 -8.87 -12.96
N THR A 34 -6.21 -9.86 -12.20
CA THR A 34 -6.78 -9.69 -10.87
C THR A 34 -5.95 -10.50 -9.89
N PHE A 35 -5.46 -9.87 -8.84
CA PHE A 35 -4.72 -10.55 -7.78
C PHE A 35 -5.64 -11.41 -6.92
N ILE A 36 -5.09 -12.51 -6.40
CA ILE A 36 -5.82 -13.38 -5.48
C ILE A 36 -5.87 -12.71 -4.11
N GLU A 37 -7.05 -12.70 -3.50
CA GLU A 37 -7.22 -12.16 -2.14
C GLU A 37 -6.26 -12.84 -1.16
N ALA A 38 -5.56 -12.06 -0.32
CA ALA A 38 -4.55 -12.55 0.62
C ALA A 38 -5.09 -13.69 1.51
N ARG A 39 -6.35 -13.62 1.95
CA ARG A 39 -7.00 -14.68 2.77
C ARG A 39 -7.11 -16.05 2.09
N LYS A 40 -6.99 -16.10 0.76
CA LYS A 40 -7.02 -17.33 -0.03
C LYS A 40 -5.64 -17.93 -0.26
N VAL A 41 -4.59 -17.26 0.22
CA VAL A 41 -3.21 -17.68 0.05
C VAL A 41 -2.62 -18.05 1.40
N HIS A 42 -2.32 -19.32 1.58
CA HIS A 42 -1.66 -19.82 2.77
C HIS A 42 -0.17 -19.99 2.51
N ILE A 43 0.67 -19.19 3.19
CA ILE A 43 2.13 -19.30 3.11
C ILE A 43 2.61 -20.39 4.07
N ASP A 44 3.41 -21.30 3.56
CA ASP A 44 4.04 -22.40 4.32
C ASP A 44 5.44 -22.65 3.75
N ASP A 45 6.42 -21.91 4.24
CA ASP A 45 7.83 -22.07 3.87
C ASP A 45 8.80 -21.74 5.01
N SER A 46 10.08 -22.03 4.77
CA SER A 46 11.13 -21.81 5.76
C SER A 46 11.63 -20.36 5.82
N PHE A 47 11.28 -19.51 4.85
CA PHE A 47 11.77 -18.14 4.76
C PHE A 47 10.73 -17.11 5.25
N TRP A 48 9.50 -17.15 4.70
CA TRP A 48 8.46 -16.15 5.01
C TRP A 48 7.64 -16.48 6.25
N SER A 49 7.29 -17.77 6.46
CA SER A 49 6.44 -18.15 7.60
C SER A 49 7.00 -17.72 8.95
N PRO A 50 8.31 -17.90 9.25
CA PRO A 50 8.87 -17.43 10.53
C PRO A 50 8.85 -15.91 10.67
N LYS A 51 9.02 -15.16 9.56
CA LYS A 51 8.99 -13.70 9.55
C LYS A 51 7.57 -13.16 9.78
N MET A 52 6.60 -13.71 9.06
CA MET A 52 5.19 -13.35 9.25
C MET A 52 4.72 -13.60 10.70
N GLU A 53 5.14 -14.71 11.30
CA GLU A 53 4.83 -15.02 12.70
C GLU A 53 5.53 -14.05 13.67
N LEU A 54 6.79 -13.68 13.41
CA LEU A 54 7.52 -12.68 14.21
C LEU A 54 6.81 -11.32 14.15
N TRP A 55 6.47 -10.85 12.97
CA TRP A 55 5.82 -9.54 12.80
C TRP A 55 4.43 -9.51 13.43
N LYS A 56 3.68 -10.57 13.28
CA LYS A 56 2.39 -10.73 13.96
C LYS A 56 2.51 -10.67 15.47
N ARG A 57 3.47 -11.40 16.06
CA ARG A 57 3.58 -11.55 17.52
C ARG A 57 4.33 -10.42 18.20
N VAL A 58 5.33 -9.85 17.55
CA VAL A 58 6.24 -8.88 18.16
C VAL A 58 6.04 -7.49 17.58
N THR A 59 6.11 -7.35 16.24
CA THR A 59 6.12 -6.03 15.63
C THR A 59 4.77 -5.29 15.79
N ILE A 60 3.66 -5.99 15.62
CA ILE A 60 2.32 -5.40 15.84
C ILE A 60 2.17 -4.92 17.28
N ASP A 61 2.53 -5.77 18.25
CA ASP A 61 2.41 -5.42 19.66
C ASP A 61 3.32 -4.25 20.04
N ASP A 62 4.56 -4.24 19.54
CA ASP A 62 5.53 -3.17 19.77
C ASP A 62 5.04 -1.82 19.22
N VAL A 63 4.52 -1.80 17.97
CA VAL A 63 3.96 -0.59 17.34
C VAL A 63 2.78 -0.04 18.14
N LEU A 64 1.84 -0.90 18.55
CA LEU A 64 0.69 -0.49 19.34
C LEU A 64 1.10 0.02 20.73
N ASN A 65 2.02 -0.67 21.41
CA ASN A 65 2.53 -0.24 22.71
C ASN A 65 3.18 1.15 22.63
N LYS A 66 3.91 1.45 21.58
CA LYS A 66 4.55 2.76 21.40
C LYS A 66 3.54 3.87 21.12
N PHE A 67 2.52 3.63 20.33
CA PHE A 67 1.42 4.60 20.17
C PHE A 67 0.60 4.80 21.47
N GLU A 68 0.56 3.81 22.34
CA GLU A 68 0.00 3.93 23.68
C GLU A 68 0.95 4.62 24.68
N GLY A 69 2.12 5.05 24.25
CA GLY A 69 3.14 5.67 25.11
C GLY A 69 3.88 4.71 26.04
N LYS A 70 3.85 3.41 25.73
CA LYS A 70 4.58 2.38 26.46
C LYS A 70 5.91 2.08 25.75
N HIS A 71 6.90 1.63 26.54
CA HIS A 71 8.22 1.24 25.99
C HIS A 71 8.96 2.35 25.24
N ILE A 72 8.72 3.61 25.60
CA ILE A 72 9.46 4.77 25.09
C ILE A 72 10.32 5.30 26.23
N ASN A 73 11.63 5.33 26.01
CA ASN A 73 12.61 5.71 27.06
C ASN A 73 12.85 7.23 27.13
N GLU A 74 12.01 8.06 26.51
CA GLU A 74 12.10 9.50 26.52
C GLU A 74 11.14 10.12 27.55
N PRO A 75 11.52 11.21 28.22
CA PRO A 75 10.61 11.91 29.13
C PRO A 75 9.43 12.53 28.41
N GLY A 76 8.24 12.46 29.00
CA GLY A 76 7.05 13.14 28.49
C GLY A 76 5.84 12.21 28.27
N ASN A 77 4.77 12.79 27.78
CA ASN A 77 3.60 12.02 27.38
C ASN A 77 3.75 11.61 25.89
N HIS A 78 3.79 10.30 25.67
CA HIS A 78 3.90 9.71 24.33
C HIS A 78 2.64 8.95 23.93
N ASN A 79 1.60 8.97 24.75
CA ASN A 79 0.33 8.30 24.45
C ASN A 79 -0.50 9.11 23.44
N THR A 80 -0.34 8.79 22.16
CA THR A 80 -1.03 9.48 21.07
C THR A 80 -2.54 9.20 21.05
N LEU A 81 -3.00 8.08 21.63
CA LEU A 81 -4.43 7.80 21.75
C LEU A 81 -5.13 8.78 22.71
N SER A 82 -4.39 9.37 23.65
CA SER A 82 -4.92 10.41 24.53
C SER A 82 -5.43 11.65 23.80
N ASN A 83 -4.98 11.89 22.56
CA ASN A 83 -5.49 12.99 21.74
C ASN A 83 -6.98 12.82 21.45
N PHE A 84 -7.42 11.60 21.09
CA PHE A 84 -8.83 11.30 20.85
C PHE A 84 -9.66 11.43 22.14
N ASP A 85 -9.12 10.97 23.28
CA ASP A 85 -9.81 11.10 24.58
C ASP A 85 -10.03 12.56 24.96
N ARG A 86 -9.02 13.42 24.73
CA ARG A 86 -9.11 14.85 25.00
C ARG A 86 -10.12 15.56 24.11
N VAL A 87 -10.15 15.21 22.82
CA VAL A 87 -11.19 15.73 21.92
C VAL A 87 -12.58 15.30 22.40
N THR A 88 -12.77 14.05 22.81
CA THR A 88 -14.02 13.55 23.40
C THR A 88 -14.44 14.30 24.65
N GLN A 89 -13.47 14.76 25.46
CA GLN A 89 -13.70 15.57 26.67
C GLN A 89 -13.99 17.05 26.37
N GLY A 90 -14.03 17.46 25.09
CA GLY A 90 -14.29 18.83 24.69
C GLY A 90 -13.07 19.76 24.76
N CYS A 91 -11.87 19.23 24.81
CA CYS A 91 -10.64 20.00 24.73
C CYS A 91 -10.44 20.54 23.30
N THR A 92 -10.88 21.77 23.03
CA THR A 92 -10.71 22.42 21.74
C THR A 92 -9.88 23.68 21.92
N GLY A 93 -8.83 23.88 21.11
CA GLY A 93 -7.94 25.04 21.20
C GLY A 93 -7.16 25.15 22.52
N THR A 94 -7.02 24.03 23.23
CA THR A 94 -6.33 24.01 24.54
C THR A 94 -4.83 23.70 24.42
N GLY A 95 -4.37 23.42 23.20
CA GLY A 95 -2.99 22.99 22.94
C GLY A 95 -2.69 21.58 23.46
N GLY A 96 -1.44 21.15 23.31
CA GLY A 96 -0.93 19.95 23.92
C GLY A 96 -1.24 18.67 23.16
N HIS A 97 -1.39 18.73 21.84
CA HIS A 97 -1.41 17.54 21.00
C HIS A 97 -0.12 16.72 21.20
N VAL A 98 -0.26 15.41 21.33
CA VAL A 98 0.85 14.47 21.48
C VAL A 98 1.33 14.02 20.12
N GLY A 99 2.56 14.37 19.78
CA GLY A 99 3.19 14.03 18.51
C GLY A 99 2.90 15.03 17.37
N PRO A 100 3.52 14.85 16.21
CA PRO A 100 3.29 15.66 15.02
C PRO A 100 1.85 15.58 14.48
N PRO A 101 1.42 16.54 13.62
CA PRO A 101 0.05 16.61 13.11
C PRO A 101 -0.45 15.36 12.35
N TRP A 102 0.47 14.54 11.82
CA TRP A 102 0.11 13.34 11.06
C TRP A 102 -0.04 12.06 11.90
N PHE A 103 0.06 12.16 13.23
CA PHE A 103 0.01 10.96 14.09
C PHE A 103 -1.32 10.24 14.07
N ASP A 104 -2.44 10.94 13.90
CA ASP A 104 -3.74 10.30 13.66
C ASP A 104 -3.65 9.36 12.45
N GLY A 105 -3.06 9.83 11.35
CA GLY A 105 -2.86 9.05 10.13
C GLY A 105 -2.02 7.79 10.36
N LEU A 106 -0.98 7.86 11.20
CA LEU A 106 -0.13 6.69 11.50
C LEU A 106 -0.86 5.63 12.34
N ILE A 107 -1.74 6.07 13.27
CA ILE A 107 -2.62 5.16 13.99
C ILE A 107 -3.57 4.45 13.02
N TYR A 108 -4.19 5.19 12.10
CA TYR A 108 -5.08 4.63 11.10
C TYR A 108 -4.35 3.66 10.16
N GLU A 109 -3.15 4.02 9.70
CA GLU A 109 -2.34 3.13 8.87
C GLU A 109 -1.92 1.85 9.60
N SER A 110 -1.66 1.93 10.91
CA SER A 110 -1.44 0.75 11.76
C SER A 110 -2.68 -0.14 11.81
N ILE A 111 -3.88 0.43 12.00
CA ILE A 111 -5.14 -0.31 11.97
C ILE A 111 -5.31 -1.01 10.61
N ARG A 112 -4.97 -0.33 9.51
CA ARG A 112 -5.02 -0.93 8.17
C ARG A 112 -4.09 -2.13 8.03
N GLY A 113 -2.83 -2.01 8.44
CA GLY A 113 -1.86 -3.11 8.42
C GLY A 113 -2.32 -4.29 9.29
N ILE A 114 -2.79 -4.01 10.51
CA ILE A 114 -3.30 -5.01 11.45
C ILE A 114 -4.55 -5.71 10.88
N ALA A 115 -5.43 -4.99 10.21
CA ALA A 115 -6.61 -5.58 9.56
C ALA A 115 -6.21 -6.65 8.54
N ASP A 116 -5.17 -6.42 7.74
CA ASP A 116 -4.66 -7.42 6.82
C ASP A 116 -4.08 -8.65 7.54
N TYR A 117 -3.38 -8.44 8.66
CA TYR A 117 -2.94 -9.56 9.50
C TYR A 117 -4.11 -10.33 10.14
N LEU A 118 -5.19 -9.65 10.54
CA LEU A 118 -6.40 -10.31 11.04
C LEU A 118 -7.12 -11.14 9.97
N ILE A 119 -7.04 -10.73 8.70
CA ILE A 119 -7.53 -11.54 7.57
C ILE A 119 -6.75 -12.84 7.43
N LEU A 120 -5.42 -12.78 7.61
CA LEU A 120 -4.53 -13.95 7.49
C LEU A 120 -4.57 -14.83 8.73
N TYR A 121 -4.61 -14.21 9.89
CA TYR A 121 -4.46 -14.85 11.20
C TYR A 121 -5.47 -14.26 12.20
N PRO A 122 -6.72 -14.74 12.21
CA PRO A 122 -7.74 -14.24 13.13
C PRO A 122 -7.30 -14.30 14.60
N ASP A 123 -7.34 -13.16 15.29
CA ASP A 123 -6.95 -13.01 16.69
C ASP A 123 -7.96 -12.10 17.42
N LYS A 124 -8.76 -12.67 18.32
CA LYS A 124 -9.81 -11.95 19.04
C LYS A 124 -9.27 -10.93 20.06
N ASN A 125 -8.08 -11.16 20.62
CA ASN A 125 -7.48 -10.20 21.55
C ASN A 125 -6.95 -8.97 20.81
N LEU A 126 -6.27 -9.18 19.69
CA LEU A 126 -5.81 -8.11 18.81
C LEU A 126 -7.00 -7.33 18.24
N GLU A 127 -8.03 -8.03 17.76
CA GLU A 127 -9.27 -7.40 17.27
C GLU A 127 -9.92 -6.53 18.35
N ALA A 128 -10.02 -7.01 19.60
CA ALA A 128 -10.59 -6.25 20.70
C ALA A 128 -9.75 -5.01 21.07
N ARG A 129 -8.41 -5.09 20.97
CA ARG A 129 -7.53 -3.93 21.17
C ARG A 129 -7.73 -2.88 20.10
N VAL A 130 -7.87 -3.26 18.85
CA VAL A 130 -8.18 -2.35 17.73
C VAL A 130 -9.59 -1.77 17.88
N ASP A 131 -10.57 -2.54 18.37
CA ASP A 131 -11.91 -2.03 18.67
C ASP A 131 -11.89 -0.91 19.71
N ASP A 132 -11.02 -0.99 20.73
CA ASP A 132 -10.84 0.10 21.71
C ASP A 132 -10.35 1.39 21.01
N TYR A 133 -9.37 1.29 20.11
CA TYR A 133 -8.93 2.44 19.32
C TYR A 133 -10.07 3.03 18.48
N ILE A 134 -10.83 2.17 17.81
CA ILE A 134 -11.98 2.56 16.99
C ILE A 134 -13.07 3.24 17.84
N ASN A 135 -13.28 2.77 19.06
CA ASN A 135 -14.25 3.39 19.99
C ASN A 135 -13.82 4.81 20.37
N ARG A 136 -12.55 5.06 20.66
CA ARG A 136 -12.01 6.39 20.96
C ARG A 136 -12.09 7.32 19.75
N ILE A 137 -11.72 6.83 18.56
CA ILE A 137 -11.83 7.57 17.30
C ILE A 137 -13.30 7.98 17.04
N ALA A 138 -14.23 7.05 17.17
CA ALA A 138 -15.65 7.31 16.97
C ALA A 138 -16.22 8.30 17.99
N ALA A 139 -15.82 8.20 19.26
CA ALA A 139 -16.23 9.13 20.32
C ALA A 139 -15.70 10.56 20.05
N ALA A 140 -14.45 10.69 19.61
CA ALA A 140 -13.87 11.97 19.23
C ALA A 140 -14.61 12.58 18.03
N GLN A 141 -14.90 11.82 16.97
CA GLN A 141 -15.65 12.32 15.82
C GLN A 141 -17.08 12.77 16.20
N ALA A 142 -17.71 12.08 17.14
CA ALA A 142 -19.09 12.38 17.55
C ALA A 142 -19.23 13.77 18.21
N THR A 143 -18.14 14.42 18.60
CA THR A 143 -18.14 15.79 19.13
C THR A 143 -18.31 16.85 18.04
N ASP A 144 -18.06 16.53 16.77
CA ASP A 144 -18.19 17.45 15.64
C ASP A 144 -19.48 17.16 14.84
N PRO A 145 -20.35 18.16 14.64
CA PRO A 145 -21.64 17.97 13.97
C PRO A 145 -21.50 17.58 12.48
N ASN A 146 -20.41 17.94 11.84
CA ASN A 146 -20.13 17.62 10.43
C ASN A 146 -19.38 16.30 10.27
N GLY A 147 -18.99 15.66 11.39
CA GLY A 147 -18.21 14.43 11.36
C GLY A 147 -16.73 14.63 11.03
N TYR A 148 -16.22 15.83 11.25
CA TYR A 148 -14.78 16.10 11.15
C TYR A 148 -14.02 15.39 12.26
N ILE A 149 -12.83 14.90 11.93
CA ILE A 149 -11.89 14.36 12.90
C ILE A 149 -10.45 14.60 12.43
N ASN A 150 -9.73 15.40 13.17
CA ASN A 150 -8.28 15.59 13.15
C ASN A 150 -7.90 16.13 14.52
N THR A 151 -7.17 15.35 15.31
CA THR A 151 -6.92 15.70 16.71
C THR A 151 -5.98 16.88 16.84
N TYR A 152 -4.97 17.01 15.96
CA TYR A 152 -4.06 18.15 15.96
C TYR A 152 -4.80 19.47 15.74
N THR A 153 -5.52 19.59 14.64
CA THR A 153 -6.27 20.81 14.34
C THR A 153 -7.28 21.12 15.44
N THR A 154 -8.02 20.12 15.93
CA THR A 154 -9.02 20.35 17.00
C THR A 154 -8.39 20.83 18.30
N LEU A 155 -7.27 20.25 18.72
CA LEU A 155 -6.64 20.57 20.01
C LEU A 155 -5.83 21.85 19.97
N ASP A 156 -5.07 22.09 18.90
CA ASP A 156 -4.05 23.12 18.83
C ASP A 156 -4.46 24.33 17.97
N GLU A 157 -5.16 24.10 16.85
CA GLU A 157 -5.43 25.13 15.84
C GLU A 157 -6.88 25.03 15.27
N PRO A 158 -7.95 25.04 16.09
CA PRO A 158 -9.32 24.76 15.63
C PRO A 158 -9.85 25.73 14.58
N GLU A 159 -9.37 26.97 14.58
CA GLU A 159 -9.71 28.01 13.60
C GLU A 159 -9.10 27.75 12.22
N HIS A 160 -8.08 26.91 12.15
CA HIS A 160 -7.34 26.59 10.92
C HIS A 160 -7.84 25.36 10.18
N ARG A 161 -9.01 24.83 10.55
CA ARG A 161 -9.62 23.66 9.89
C ARG A 161 -9.62 23.83 8.38
N TRP A 162 -9.10 22.82 7.68
CA TRP A 162 -8.93 22.81 6.22
C TRP A 162 -8.13 24.00 5.68
N GLY A 163 -7.20 24.51 6.47
CA GLY A 163 -6.35 25.64 6.12
C GLY A 163 -7.04 27.00 6.16
N GLU A 164 -8.21 27.11 6.76
CA GLU A 164 -8.91 28.39 6.93
C GLU A 164 -8.14 29.36 7.82
N ASN A 165 -8.47 30.63 7.74
CA ASN A 165 -7.90 31.72 8.55
C ASN A 165 -6.36 31.78 8.54
N GLY A 166 -5.72 31.43 7.42
CA GLY A 166 -4.27 31.39 7.28
C GLY A 166 -3.63 30.13 7.87
N GLY A 167 -4.40 29.09 8.11
CA GLY A 167 -3.91 27.79 8.53
C GLY A 167 -2.98 27.16 7.49
N PHE A 168 -2.05 26.35 7.97
CA PHE A 168 -1.05 25.71 7.13
C PHE A 168 -1.43 24.25 6.83
N LEU A 169 -2.37 24.08 5.90
CA LEU A 169 -2.96 22.79 5.53
C LEU A 169 -1.90 21.73 5.19
N ARG A 170 -0.80 22.12 4.57
CA ARG A 170 0.31 21.24 4.25
C ARG A 170 0.98 20.66 5.51
N TRP A 171 1.10 21.43 6.59
CA TRP A 171 1.61 20.97 7.88
C TRP A 171 0.56 20.19 8.68
N GLN A 172 -0.68 20.64 8.66
CA GLN A 172 -1.78 20.04 9.42
C GLN A 172 -2.10 18.60 8.99
N HIS A 173 -1.71 18.21 7.80
CA HIS A 173 -1.93 16.85 7.24
C HIS A 173 -3.37 16.34 7.30
N GLU A 174 -4.36 17.21 7.36
CA GLU A 174 -5.78 16.85 7.58
C GLU A 174 -6.28 15.89 6.50
N VAL A 175 -6.03 16.20 5.21
CA VAL A 175 -6.49 15.36 4.09
C VAL A 175 -5.77 14.01 4.09
N TYR A 176 -4.45 13.99 4.44
CA TYR A 176 -3.70 12.75 4.58
C TYR A 176 -4.29 11.86 5.69
N ASN A 177 -4.47 12.41 6.89
CA ASN A 177 -5.06 11.68 8.02
C ASN A 177 -6.44 11.12 7.66
N SER A 178 -7.26 11.90 6.93
CA SER A 178 -8.57 11.45 6.43
C SER A 178 -8.44 10.27 5.47
N GLY A 179 -7.49 10.31 4.56
CA GLY A 179 -7.21 9.20 3.64
C GLY A 179 -6.80 7.92 4.37
N MET A 180 -5.93 8.03 5.37
CA MET A 180 -5.51 6.85 6.16
C MET A 180 -6.67 6.27 6.95
N LEU A 181 -7.57 7.10 7.51
CA LEU A 181 -8.80 6.65 8.16
C LEU A 181 -9.73 5.90 7.19
N ILE A 182 -9.90 6.44 5.98
CA ILE A 182 -10.73 5.81 4.95
C ILE A 182 -10.15 4.43 4.59
N GLU A 183 -8.86 4.34 4.30
CA GLU A 183 -8.22 3.07 3.95
C GLU A 183 -8.32 2.05 5.09
N ALA A 184 -8.03 2.47 6.32
CA ALA A 184 -8.17 1.63 7.51
C ALA A 184 -9.57 1.06 7.67
N SER A 185 -10.59 1.89 7.44
CA SER A 185 -11.99 1.50 7.59
C SER A 185 -12.42 0.41 6.61
N VAL A 186 -11.98 0.52 5.35
CA VAL A 186 -12.24 -0.48 4.30
C VAL A 186 -11.60 -1.81 4.68
N HIS A 187 -10.30 -1.80 5.03
CA HIS A 187 -9.57 -3.02 5.37
C HIS A 187 -10.10 -3.67 6.65
N TYR A 188 -10.44 -2.86 7.67
CA TYR A 188 -10.99 -3.39 8.92
C TYR A 188 -12.38 -4.02 8.73
N TYR A 189 -13.23 -3.40 7.89
CA TYR A 189 -14.51 -4.01 7.51
C TYR A 189 -14.29 -5.34 6.77
N LEU A 190 -13.40 -5.40 5.79
CA LEU A 190 -13.10 -6.63 5.05
C LEU A 190 -12.54 -7.75 5.93
N ALA A 191 -11.81 -7.39 7.00
CA ALA A 191 -11.26 -8.33 7.96
C ALA A 191 -12.29 -8.87 8.95
N THR A 192 -13.19 -8.01 9.45
CA THR A 192 -14.02 -8.30 10.64
C THR A 192 -15.52 -8.27 10.38
N GLY A 193 -15.96 -7.63 9.30
CA GLY A 193 -17.37 -7.33 9.03
C GLY A 193 -17.94 -6.19 9.89
N LYS A 194 -17.12 -5.53 10.75
CA LYS A 194 -17.58 -4.48 11.65
C LYS A 194 -17.66 -3.12 10.92
N THR A 195 -18.76 -2.41 11.09
CA THR A 195 -19.08 -1.20 10.34
C THR A 195 -18.77 0.12 11.07
N LYS A 196 -18.39 0.07 12.35
CA LYS A 196 -18.20 1.30 13.16
C LYS A 196 -17.16 2.25 12.55
N LEU A 197 -15.96 1.76 12.23
CA LEU A 197 -14.91 2.59 11.62
C LEU A 197 -15.31 3.04 10.21
N LEU A 198 -16.01 2.18 9.48
CA LEU A 198 -16.53 2.51 8.16
C LEU A 198 -17.57 3.66 8.23
N SER A 199 -18.45 3.68 9.23
CA SER A 199 -19.39 4.78 9.47
C SER A 199 -18.65 6.10 9.78
N VAL A 200 -17.60 6.04 10.61
CA VAL A 200 -16.75 7.20 10.93
C VAL A 200 -16.09 7.75 9.66
N ALA A 201 -15.44 6.89 8.88
CA ALA A 201 -14.76 7.29 7.64
C ALA A 201 -15.74 7.83 6.59
N THR A 202 -16.92 7.22 6.46
CA THR A 202 -17.94 7.64 5.49
C THR A 202 -18.50 9.02 5.85
N ARG A 203 -18.75 9.30 7.13
CA ARG A 203 -19.21 10.62 7.58
C ARG A 203 -18.16 11.71 7.26
N LEU A 204 -16.89 11.44 7.55
CA LEU A 204 -15.81 12.36 7.20
C LEU A 204 -15.68 12.55 5.69
N THR A 205 -15.78 11.46 4.91
CA THR A 205 -15.70 11.53 3.44
C THR A 205 -16.84 12.36 2.85
N ASN A 206 -18.07 12.21 3.37
CA ASN A 206 -19.20 13.04 2.97
C ASN A 206 -18.91 14.53 3.22
N TYR A 207 -18.41 14.87 4.41
CA TYR A 207 -18.04 16.25 4.74
C TYR A 207 -16.95 16.79 3.80
N MET A 208 -15.93 16.00 3.48
CA MET A 208 -14.92 16.39 2.49
C MET A 208 -15.54 16.61 1.09
N CYS A 209 -16.46 15.74 0.67
CA CYS A 209 -17.16 15.88 -0.62
C CYS A 209 -18.05 17.14 -0.68
N GLU A 210 -18.60 17.56 0.43
CA GLU A 210 -19.39 18.81 0.52
C GLU A 210 -18.47 20.04 0.49
N TYR A 211 -17.31 19.97 1.11
CA TYR A 211 -16.42 21.11 1.31
C TYR A 211 -15.41 21.31 0.17
N MET A 212 -14.82 20.22 -0.38
CA MET A 212 -13.74 20.24 -1.35
C MET A 212 -14.23 19.91 -2.76
N GLY A 213 -13.65 20.53 -3.78
CA GLY A 213 -13.99 20.25 -5.16
C GLY A 213 -13.98 21.49 -6.06
N GLU A 214 -14.68 21.36 -7.17
CA GLU A 214 -14.92 22.47 -8.09
C GLU A 214 -15.82 23.52 -7.47
N GLN A 215 -15.76 24.75 -8.02
CA GLN A 215 -16.60 25.85 -7.58
C GLN A 215 -18.07 25.43 -7.47
N PRO A 216 -18.79 25.84 -6.38
CA PRO A 216 -18.40 26.84 -5.35
C PRO A 216 -17.63 26.27 -4.15
N LYS A 217 -17.19 25.00 -4.19
CA LYS A 217 -16.43 24.35 -3.12
C LYS A 217 -15.00 24.87 -3.03
N LYS A 218 -14.33 24.59 -1.92
CA LYS A 218 -12.92 24.95 -1.74
C LYS A 218 -12.01 24.13 -2.64
N ASN A 219 -11.08 24.81 -3.30
CA ASN A 219 -10.07 24.17 -4.14
C ASN A 219 -8.95 23.61 -3.25
N ILE A 220 -9.14 22.41 -2.73
CA ILE A 220 -8.17 21.71 -1.89
C ILE A 220 -7.79 20.40 -2.56
N VAL A 221 -6.49 20.17 -2.78
CA VAL A 221 -5.92 18.88 -3.16
C VAL A 221 -5.02 18.38 -2.04
N PRO A 222 -4.85 17.07 -1.86
CA PRO A 222 -3.97 16.54 -0.82
C PRO A 222 -2.56 17.07 -0.96
N SER A 223 -2.00 17.68 0.10
CA SER A 223 -0.59 18.06 0.13
C SER A 223 0.32 16.86 0.34
N HIS A 224 -0.19 15.81 0.97
CA HIS A 224 0.43 14.48 1.07
C HIS A 224 -0.51 13.46 0.43
N SER A 225 -0.01 12.79 -0.62
CA SER A 225 -0.75 11.76 -1.35
C SER A 225 -0.92 10.50 -0.52
N GLY A 226 -1.90 9.68 -0.93
CA GLY A 226 -2.41 8.50 -0.22
C GLY A 226 -3.93 8.52 -0.16
N PRO A 227 -4.58 9.67 0.09
CA PRO A 227 -6.04 9.80 0.08
C PRO A 227 -6.67 9.40 -1.26
N GLU A 228 -5.95 9.60 -2.36
CA GLU A 228 -6.41 9.25 -3.72
C GLU A 228 -6.68 7.74 -3.84
N GLU A 229 -5.77 6.89 -3.40
CA GLU A 229 -6.01 5.44 -3.41
C GLU A 229 -7.06 5.02 -2.38
N ALA A 230 -7.04 5.64 -1.21
CA ALA A 230 -7.96 5.32 -0.13
C ALA A 230 -9.44 5.52 -0.53
N ILE A 231 -9.75 6.65 -1.16
CA ILE A 231 -11.13 6.95 -1.57
C ILE A 231 -11.62 6.06 -2.71
N ILE A 232 -10.72 5.57 -3.59
CA ILE A 232 -11.06 4.56 -4.61
C ILE A 232 -11.46 3.25 -3.94
N LYS A 233 -10.73 2.82 -2.92
CA LYS A 233 -11.04 1.60 -2.18
C LYS A 233 -12.41 1.70 -1.51
N LEU A 234 -12.76 2.85 -0.94
CA LEU A 234 -14.08 3.11 -0.37
C LEU A 234 -15.17 3.08 -1.46
N TYR A 235 -14.93 3.72 -2.60
CA TYR A 235 -15.82 3.69 -3.76
C TYR A 235 -16.07 2.25 -4.22
N TRP A 236 -15.02 1.46 -4.39
CA TRP A 236 -15.15 0.06 -4.78
C TRP A 236 -15.89 -0.78 -3.75
N LEU A 237 -15.64 -0.54 -2.46
CA LEU A 237 -16.33 -1.27 -1.40
C LEU A 237 -17.84 -1.09 -1.52
N TYR A 238 -18.33 0.13 -1.69
CA TYR A 238 -19.76 0.39 -1.83
C TYR A 238 -20.38 -0.08 -3.15
N LYS A 239 -19.58 -0.16 -4.19
CA LYS A 239 -19.98 -0.78 -5.47
C LYS A 239 -20.12 -2.29 -5.35
N GLN A 240 -19.27 -2.93 -4.57
CA GLN A 240 -19.23 -4.39 -4.37
C GLN A 240 -20.18 -4.86 -3.28
N HIS A 241 -20.45 -4.01 -2.30
CA HIS A 241 -21.29 -4.25 -1.13
C HIS A 241 -22.42 -3.22 -1.05
N PRO A 242 -23.38 -3.23 -1.99
CA PRO A 242 -24.47 -2.26 -2.02
C PRO A 242 -25.38 -2.34 -0.79
N GLU A 243 -25.42 -3.47 -0.07
CA GLU A 243 -26.12 -3.66 1.19
C GLU A 243 -25.64 -2.69 2.27
N LEU A 244 -24.38 -2.30 2.26
CA LEU A 244 -23.82 -1.34 3.22
C LEU A 244 -24.49 0.03 3.15
N LYS A 245 -25.06 0.41 1.99
CA LYS A 245 -25.79 1.68 1.85
C LYS A 245 -27.06 1.74 2.70
N THR A 246 -27.59 0.60 3.11
CA THR A 246 -28.76 0.47 3.97
C THR A 246 -28.42 0.04 5.40
N GLU A 247 -27.29 -0.62 5.58
CA GLU A 247 -26.83 -1.08 6.90
C GLU A 247 -26.16 0.03 7.72
N LEU A 248 -25.53 1.00 7.04
CA LEU A 248 -24.91 2.14 7.70
C LEU A 248 -25.96 3.21 8.02
N GLU A 249 -25.85 3.80 9.21
CA GLU A 249 -26.66 4.96 9.62
C GLU A 249 -26.20 6.28 8.97
N VAL A 250 -25.20 6.21 8.07
CA VAL A 250 -24.60 7.34 7.38
C VAL A 250 -24.94 7.23 5.89
N PRO A 251 -25.44 8.29 5.25
CA PRO A 251 -25.70 8.28 3.81
C PRO A 251 -24.42 7.93 3.01
N VAL A 252 -24.57 7.08 2.00
CA VAL A 252 -23.48 6.71 1.11
C VAL A 252 -23.77 7.23 -0.29
N ASN A 253 -22.84 8.01 -0.84
CA ASN A 253 -22.90 8.52 -2.20
C ASN A 253 -21.54 8.34 -2.89
N GLU A 254 -21.32 7.14 -3.41
CA GLU A 254 -20.05 6.77 -4.05
C GLU A 254 -19.72 7.59 -5.29
N ASP A 255 -20.69 8.14 -6.00
CA ASP A 255 -20.44 9.01 -7.14
C ASP A 255 -19.75 10.32 -6.70
N ASN A 256 -20.06 10.82 -5.50
CA ASN A 256 -19.36 11.98 -4.96
C ASN A 256 -17.92 11.63 -4.55
N TYR A 257 -17.66 10.42 -4.09
CA TYR A 257 -16.30 9.96 -3.77
C TYR A 257 -15.44 9.90 -5.03
N TRP A 258 -16.01 9.38 -6.12
CA TRP A 258 -15.35 9.36 -7.42
C TRP A 258 -15.08 10.79 -7.95
N LYS A 259 -16.03 11.71 -7.84
CA LYS A 259 -15.85 13.11 -8.24
C LYS A 259 -14.76 13.81 -7.41
N LEU A 260 -14.70 13.57 -6.10
CA LEU A 260 -13.66 14.15 -5.26
C LEU A 260 -12.28 13.61 -5.63
N LEU A 261 -12.17 12.30 -5.89
CA LEU A 261 -10.95 11.68 -6.36
C LEU A 261 -10.44 12.29 -7.67
N THR A 262 -11.31 12.34 -8.70
CA THR A 262 -10.92 12.88 -10.01
C THR A 262 -10.53 14.34 -9.90
N PHE A 263 -11.24 15.11 -9.09
CA PHE A 263 -10.85 16.49 -8.77
C PHE A 263 -9.45 16.57 -8.15
N TRP A 264 -9.12 15.72 -7.18
CA TRP A 264 -7.81 15.72 -6.55
C TRP A 264 -6.66 15.39 -7.51
N ILE A 265 -6.87 14.45 -8.42
CA ILE A 265 -5.86 14.06 -9.41
C ILE A 265 -5.77 15.10 -10.52
N GLU A 266 -6.90 15.45 -11.15
CA GLU A 266 -6.93 16.29 -12.35
C GLU A 266 -6.64 17.76 -12.06
N ASN A 267 -6.95 18.24 -10.85
CA ASN A 267 -6.66 19.60 -10.43
C ASN A 267 -5.24 19.79 -9.84
N ARG A 268 -4.48 18.69 -9.69
CA ARG A 268 -3.10 18.77 -9.23
C ARG A 268 -2.23 19.43 -10.29
N GLY A 269 -1.42 20.43 -9.85
CA GLY A 269 -0.64 21.29 -10.73
C GLY A 269 -1.41 22.45 -11.35
N HIS A 270 -2.73 22.53 -11.14
CA HIS A 270 -3.54 23.66 -11.51
C HIS A 270 -3.70 24.62 -10.33
N HIS A 271 -2.99 25.73 -10.37
CA HIS A 271 -3.01 26.80 -9.37
C HIS A 271 -2.94 28.15 -10.06
N CYS A 272 -3.41 29.21 -9.42
CA CYS A 272 -3.56 30.52 -10.02
C CYS A 272 -2.69 31.56 -9.34
N GLY A 273 -1.54 31.89 -9.95
CA GLY A 273 -0.77 33.09 -9.61
C GLY A 273 -0.13 33.16 -8.24
N PHE A 274 -0.04 32.05 -7.52
CA PHE A 274 0.60 31.99 -6.21
C PHE A 274 2.07 31.60 -6.30
N PRO A 275 2.87 31.97 -5.27
CA PRO A 275 4.26 31.52 -5.19
C PRO A 275 4.36 30.01 -5.25
N LEU A 276 5.25 29.52 -6.11
CA LEU A 276 5.62 28.11 -6.15
C LEU A 276 6.66 27.85 -5.06
N TRP A 277 6.42 26.85 -4.21
CA TRP A 277 7.43 26.37 -3.28
C TRP A 277 8.07 25.12 -3.81
N LYS A 278 9.38 25.13 -3.81
CA LYS A 278 10.15 24.00 -4.28
C LYS A 278 10.54 23.05 -3.16
N SER A 279 10.53 23.52 -1.91
CA SER A 279 10.92 22.70 -0.78
C SER A 279 10.09 22.94 0.47
N TRP A 280 10.10 21.95 1.34
CA TRP A 280 9.45 22.00 2.65
C TRP A 280 10.09 23.05 3.57
N GLY A 281 11.40 23.17 3.54
CA GLY A 281 12.16 24.03 4.42
C GLY A 281 12.14 25.53 4.04
N ASN A 282 11.26 25.95 3.12
CA ASN A 282 11.17 27.35 2.77
C ASN A 282 10.29 28.14 3.77
N GLU A 283 10.74 28.19 5.03
CA GLU A 283 10.09 28.92 6.11
C GLU A 283 9.71 30.37 5.74
N LYS A 284 10.50 31.02 4.88
CA LYS A 284 10.21 32.39 4.42
C LYS A 284 8.95 32.45 3.57
N ALA A 285 8.73 31.51 2.65
CA ALA A 285 7.55 31.51 1.82
C ALA A 285 6.30 31.13 2.64
N GLU A 286 6.44 30.17 3.53
CA GLU A 286 5.38 29.73 4.42
C GLU A 286 4.99 30.81 5.42
N ARG A 287 5.98 31.47 6.01
CA ARG A 287 5.78 32.62 6.89
C ARG A 287 5.15 33.76 6.13
N TRP A 288 5.61 34.07 4.91
CA TRP A 288 5.05 35.13 4.08
C TRP A 288 3.57 34.90 3.78
N ILE A 289 3.14 33.66 3.54
CA ILE A 289 1.75 33.33 3.31
C ILE A 289 0.91 33.50 4.56
N ARG A 290 1.38 33.03 5.70
CA ARG A 290 0.70 33.24 6.98
C ARG A 290 0.60 34.73 7.33
N GLU A 291 1.70 35.49 7.17
CA GLU A 291 1.76 36.91 7.55
C GLU A 291 1.01 37.82 6.57
N ASN A 292 0.96 37.48 5.29
CA ASN A 292 0.24 38.27 4.31
C ASN A 292 -1.23 37.82 4.20
N GLN A 293 -1.66 36.92 5.13
CA GLN A 293 -3.00 36.40 5.08
C GLN A 293 -3.38 36.26 3.61
N TYR A 294 -2.92 35.25 2.92
CA TYR A 294 -3.61 34.83 1.72
C TYR A 294 -5.02 34.50 2.19
N ALA A 295 -5.61 35.60 2.66
CA ALA A 295 -6.95 35.63 3.17
C ALA A 295 -7.86 35.11 2.07
N GLU A 296 -8.88 34.41 2.47
CA GLU A 296 -9.97 33.97 1.62
C GLU A 296 -10.42 35.00 0.56
N ALA A 297 -10.25 36.29 0.83
CA ALA A 297 -10.58 37.39 -0.07
C ALA A 297 -9.72 37.46 -1.36
N GLN A 298 -8.53 36.90 -1.36
CA GLN A 298 -7.66 36.79 -2.55
C GLN A 298 -7.74 35.41 -3.21
N TYR A 299 -8.30 34.44 -2.53
CA TYR A 299 -8.63 33.15 -3.09
C TYR A 299 -10.02 33.20 -3.71
N SER A 300 -10.09 33.27 -5.02
CA SER A 300 -11.28 32.72 -5.65
C SER A 300 -11.37 31.25 -5.22
N PRO A 301 -12.57 30.66 -5.10
CA PRO A 301 -12.72 29.22 -4.82
C PRO A 301 -11.96 28.31 -5.78
N HIS A 302 -11.48 28.85 -6.89
CA HIS A 302 -10.69 28.15 -7.91
C HIS A 302 -9.19 28.39 -7.81
N SER A 303 -8.73 29.32 -6.99
CA SER A 303 -7.33 29.59 -6.83
C SER A 303 -6.84 29.02 -5.51
N ARG A 304 -5.67 28.44 -5.54
CA ARG A 304 -4.96 27.96 -4.37
C ARG A 304 -3.47 28.14 -4.57
N PRO A 305 -2.67 28.20 -3.49
CA PRO A 305 -1.23 28.13 -3.64
C PRO A 305 -0.83 26.76 -4.20
N SER A 306 0.26 26.74 -4.95
CA SER A 306 0.93 25.50 -5.31
C SER A 306 1.62 24.90 -4.09
N TRP A 307 1.52 23.59 -3.93
CA TRP A 307 2.34 22.86 -2.95
C TRP A 307 3.77 22.62 -3.46
N GLY A 308 4.09 23.06 -4.70
CA GLY A 308 5.38 22.93 -5.34
C GLY A 308 5.73 21.52 -5.80
N ASP A 309 6.97 21.35 -6.21
CA ASP A 309 7.53 20.05 -6.61
C ASP A 309 7.54 19.05 -5.46
N TYR A 310 7.74 19.51 -4.23
CA TYR A 310 7.69 18.69 -3.01
C TYR A 310 6.45 17.79 -2.94
N ALA A 311 5.30 18.29 -3.32
CA ALA A 311 4.03 17.56 -3.30
C ALA A 311 3.47 17.29 -4.72
N GLN A 312 4.32 17.21 -5.73
CA GLN A 312 3.98 16.92 -7.13
C GLN A 312 2.92 17.88 -7.71
N ASP A 313 2.97 19.15 -7.33
CA ASP A 313 1.96 20.16 -7.64
C ASP A 313 2.52 21.39 -8.38
N SER A 314 3.73 21.28 -8.98
CA SER A 314 4.34 22.37 -9.74
C SER A 314 3.74 22.52 -11.12
N ILE A 315 3.36 21.43 -11.76
CA ILE A 315 2.77 21.36 -13.10
C ILE A 315 1.63 20.35 -13.10
N PRO A 316 0.68 20.47 -14.05
CA PRO A 316 -0.41 19.50 -14.17
C PRO A 316 0.09 18.06 -14.20
N VAL A 317 -0.59 17.19 -13.49
CA VAL A 317 -0.12 15.80 -13.27
C VAL A 317 0.06 15.04 -14.58
N PHE A 318 -0.81 15.29 -15.57
CA PHE A 318 -0.72 14.64 -16.88
C PHE A 318 0.43 15.15 -17.76
N ASP A 319 1.01 16.31 -17.41
CA ASP A 319 2.16 16.91 -18.11
C ASP A 319 3.50 16.53 -17.46
N GLN A 320 3.48 15.94 -16.24
CA GLN A 320 4.70 15.53 -15.54
C GLN A 320 5.45 14.46 -16.32
N GLN A 321 6.72 14.73 -16.63
CA GLN A 321 7.58 13.82 -17.40
C GLN A 321 8.45 12.94 -16.50
N THR A 322 8.68 13.38 -15.28
CA THR A 322 9.57 12.76 -14.30
C THR A 322 8.86 12.61 -12.96
N ILE A 323 9.20 11.59 -12.20
CA ILE A 323 8.74 11.43 -10.83
C ILE A 323 9.60 12.30 -9.91
N GLU A 324 9.03 13.28 -9.24
CA GLU A 324 9.76 14.32 -8.51
C GLU A 324 9.19 14.58 -7.12
N GLY A 325 9.90 15.42 -6.36
CA GLY A 325 9.52 15.86 -5.03
C GLY A 325 9.72 14.78 -3.97
N HIS A 326 9.02 14.90 -2.87
CA HIS A 326 9.11 13.96 -1.75
C HIS A 326 8.73 12.54 -2.21
N ALA A 327 9.63 11.60 -2.00
CA ALA A 327 9.55 10.29 -2.66
C ALA A 327 8.32 9.46 -2.23
N VAL A 328 7.94 9.50 -0.95
CA VAL A 328 6.73 8.82 -0.47
C VAL A 328 5.49 9.39 -1.12
N ARG A 329 5.36 10.73 -1.14
CA ARG A 329 4.19 11.40 -1.76
C ARG A 329 4.08 11.07 -3.24
N ALA A 330 5.21 11.08 -3.95
CA ALA A 330 5.25 10.80 -5.39
C ALA A 330 4.85 9.36 -5.71
N THR A 331 5.36 8.38 -4.98
CA THR A 331 5.01 6.96 -5.18
C THR A 331 3.55 6.68 -4.82
N LEU A 332 3.02 7.28 -3.75
CA LEU A 332 1.62 7.13 -3.37
C LEU A 332 0.67 7.82 -4.36
N LEU A 333 1.02 9.02 -4.88
CA LEU A 333 0.24 9.66 -5.94
C LEU A 333 0.18 8.79 -7.19
N ALA A 334 1.35 8.30 -7.64
CA ALA A 334 1.43 7.45 -8.81
C ALA A 334 0.64 6.14 -8.63
N THR A 335 0.63 5.57 -7.42
CA THR A 335 -0.23 4.44 -7.05
C THR A 335 -1.71 4.81 -7.19
N GLY A 336 -2.12 5.98 -6.69
CA GLY A 336 -3.49 6.50 -6.82
C GLY A 336 -3.91 6.69 -8.28
N ILE A 337 -3.03 7.25 -9.11
CA ILE A 337 -3.27 7.43 -10.56
C ILE A 337 -3.45 6.07 -11.25
N ALA A 338 -2.55 5.12 -10.99
CA ALA A 338 -2.64 3.76 -11.53
C ALA A 338 -3.91 3.03 -11.07
N THR A 339 -4.30 3.23 -9.81
CA THR A 339 -5.53 2.65 -9.26
C THR A 339 -6.78 3.25 -9.89
N ALA A 340 -6.81 4.58 -10.10
CA ALA A 340 -7.91 5.25 -10.82
C ALA A 340 -8.02 4.78 -12.28
N ALA A 341 -6.88 4.50 -12.93
CA ALA A 341 -6.84 3.98 -14.29
C ALA A 341 -7.52 2.60 -14.42
N LEU A 342 -7.52 1.78 -13.37
CA LEU A 342 -8.24 0.50 -13.35
C LEU A 342 -9.76 0.69 -13.49
N GLU A 343 -10.31 1.77 -12.94
CA GLU A 343 -11.75 2.04 -12.95
C GLU A 343 -12.18 2.82 -14.20
N ASN A 344 -11.47 3.92 -14.53
CA ASN A 344 -11.89 4.82 -15.61
C ASN A 344 -11.38 4.40 -17.00
N HIS A 345 -10.40 3.49 -17.06
CA HIS A 345 -9.75 3.04 -18.31
C HIS A 345 -9.22 4.19 -19.19
N SER A 346 -8.94 5.35 -18.59
CA SER A 346 -8.44 6.53 -19.29
C SER A 346 -7.00 6.34 -19.76
N SER A 347 -6.72 6.55 -21.04
CA SER A 347 -5.36 6.49 -21.57
C SER A 347 -4.45 7.53 -20.93
N ALA A 348 -4.95 8.72 -20.59
CA ALA A 348 -4.17 9.76 -19.93
C ALA A 348 -3.63 9.29 -18.55
N TYR A 349 -4.47 8.61 -17.77
CA TYR A 349 -4.06 8.04 -16.48
C TYR A 349 -3.04 6.91 -16.67
N VAL A 350 -3.32 5.98 -17.58
CA VAL A 350 -2.41 4.85 -17.87
C VAL A 350 -1.06 5.32 -18.37
N GLU A 351 -1.02 6.26 -19.31
CA GLU A 351 0.21 6.80 -19.88
C GLU A 351 1.02 7.60 -18.86
N THR A 352 0.36 8.37 -18.01
CA THR A 352 1.01 9.10 -16.94
C THR A 352 1.61 8.15 -15.91
N ALA A 353 0.85 7.17 -15.43
CA ALA A 353 1.37 6.17 -14.52
C ALA A 353 2.58 5.43 -15.13
N ARG A 354 2.47 5.00 -16.40
CA ARG A 354 3.58 4.32 -17.10
C ARG A 354 4.82 5.22 -17.19
N ARG A 355 4.67 6.46 -17.63
CA ARG A 355 5.78 7.41 -17.79
C ARG A 355 6.49 7.69 -16.47
N LEU A 356 5.75 7.89 -15.38
CA LEU A 356 6.32 8.12 -14.05
C LEU A 356 7.04 6.86 -13.54
N TRP A 357 6.48 5.67 -13.77
CA TRP A 357 7.12 4.41 -13.39
C TRP A 357 8.39 4.17 -14.21
N ASP A 358 8.34 4.39 -15.53
CA ASP A 358 9.48 4.21 -16.43
C ASP A 358 10.64 5.14 -16.04
N ASN A 359 10.35 6.41 -15.67
CA ASN A 359 11.36 7.33 -15.17
C ASN A 359 11.91 6.88 -13.80
N MET A 360 11.04 6.49 -12.87
CA MET A 360 11.46 6.01 -11.55
C MET A 360 12.42 4.83 -11.65
N VAL A 361 11.99 3.79 -12.33
CA VAL A 361 12.76 2.53 -12.41
C VAL A 361 13.96 2.66 -13.34
N GLY A 362 13.80 3.39 -14.44
CA GLY A 362 14.85 3.50 -15.45
C GLY A 362 16.01 4.43 -15.08
N LYS A 363 15.81 5.35 -14.10
CA LYS A 363 16.79 6.41 -13.85
C LYS A 363 16.99 6.79 -12.39
N ARG A 364 16.08 6.43 -11.47
CA ARG A 364 16.04 6.97 -10.11
C ARG A 364 15.89 5.92 -9.02
N MET A 365 15.81 4.64 -9.38
CA MET A 365 15.70 3.54 -8.44
C MET A 365 17.06 2.91 -8.16
N PHE A 366 17.36 2.69 -6.91
CA PHE A 366 18.57 2.03 -6.45
C PHE A 366 18.47 0.51 -6.64
N ILE A 367 19.63 -0.16 -6.66
CA ILE A 367 19.71 -1.61 -6.85
C ILE A 367 18.91 -2.41 -5.81
N THR A 368 18.68 -1.83 -4.63
CA THR A 368 17.85 -2.40 -3.56
C THR A 368 16.34 -2.19 -3.75
N GLY A 369 15.92 -1.49 -4.79
CA GLY A 369 14.54 -1.05 -4.95
C GLY A 369 14.18 0.22 -4.15
N GLY A 370 15.15 0.80 -3.42
CA GLY A 370 14.99 2.07 -2.74
C GLY A 370 14.87 3.22 -3.73
N VAL A 371 14.15 4.28 -3.34
CA VAL A 371 13.97 5.51 -4.10
C VAL A 371 14.05 6.72 -3.16
N GLY A 372 14.33 7.92 -3.72
CA GLY A 372 14.48 9.14 -2.91
C GLY A 372 15.92 9.34 -2.46
N ALA A 373 16.76 9.93 -3.35
CA ALA A 373 18.19 10.06 -3.12
C ALA A 373 18.56 11.23 -2.22
N ILE A 374 17.75 12.29 -2.17
CA ILE A 374 18.09 13.58 -1.53
C ILE A 374 17.61 13.59 -0.08
N HIS A 375 18.52 13.89 0.85
CA HIS A 375 18.20 14.04 2.27
C HIS A 375 17.27 15.23 2.55
N GLU A 376 17.56 16.38 1.93
CA GLU A 376 16.71 17.56 2.08
C GLU A 376 15.34 17.32 1.48
N ASP A 377 14.30 17.47 2.29
CA ASP A 377 12.90 17.24 1.91
C ASP A 377 12.61 15.80 1.43
N GLU A 378 13.47 14.83 1.70
CA GLU A 378 13.23 13.40 1.41
C GLU A 378 12.88 13.13 -0.07
N LYS A 379 13.55 13.85 -0.99
CA LYS A 379 13.17 13.95 -2.40
C LYS A 379 13.83 12.93 -3.32
N PHE A 380 13.19 12.72 -4.47
CA PHE A 380 13.88 12.18 -5.63
C PHE A 380 15.04 13.11 -6.04
N GLY A 381 16.17 12.53 -6.40
CA GLY A 381 17.25 13.23 -7.09
C GLY A 381 16.98 13.39 -8.59
N PRO A 382 17.84 14.16 -9.30
CA PRO A 382 17.82 14.19 -10.75
C PRO A 382 18.04 12.79 -11.35
N ASP A 383 17.75 12.63 -12.65
CA ASP A 383 18.01 11.39 -13.36
C ASP A 383 19.48 10.95 -13.18
N TYR A 384 19.69 9.68 -12.87
CA TYR A 384 20.98 9.03 -12.64
C TYR A 384 21.79 9.52 -11.42
N TYR A 385 21.19 10.32 -10.53
CA TYR A 385 21.81 10.69 -9.27
C TYR A 385 21.50 9.64 -8.20
N LEU A 386 22.42 8.70 -8.02
CA LEU A 386 22.25 7.53 -7.15
C LEU A 386 23.48 7.35 -6.24
N PRO A 387 23.77 8.29 -5.32
CA PRO A 387 24.91 8.20 -4.41
C PRO A 387 24.73 7.05 -3.41
N ALA A 388 25.86 6.47 -2.95
CA ALA A 388 25.83 5.33 -2.05
C ALA A 388 25.30 5.67 -0.65
N ASP A 389 25.39 6.93 -0.23
CA ASP A 389 24.91 7.48 1.05
C ASP A 389 23.53 8.15 0.94
N ALA A 390 22.77 7.83 -0.11
CA ALA A 390 21.45 8.37 -0.36
C ALA A 390 20.46 8.15 0.81
N TYR A 391 19.43 9.00 0.87
CA TYR A 391 18.42 8.97 1.94
C TYR A 391 17.63 7.66 2.00
N LEU A 392 16.98 7.29 0.92
CA LEU A 392 16.28 6.01 0.71
C LEU A 392 15.32 5.63 1.85
N GLU A 393 14.30 6.44 2.04
CA GLU A 393 13.27 6.16 3.05
C GLU A 393 12.56 4.83 2.80
N THR A 394 12.38 4.05 3.84
CA THR A 394 11.65 2.77 3.80
C THR A 394 10.22 2.93 3.22
N CYS A 395 9.49 3.98 3.62
CA CYS A 395 8.13 4.22 3.11
C CYS A 395 8.12 4.50 1.60
N ALA A 396 9.13 5.19 1.08
CA ALA A 396 9.24 5.48 -0.35
C ALA A 396 9.47 4.19 -1.17
N ALA A 397 10.33 3.30 -0.69
CA ALA A 397 10.54 2.00 -1.31
C ALA A 397 9.26 1.15 -1.30
N ILE A 398 8.55 1.09 -0.18
CA ILE A 398 7.27 0.37 -0.08
C ILE A 398 6.22 0.99 -1.01
N GLY A 399 6.15 2.32 -1.11
CA GLY A 399 5.30 3.02 -2.07
C GLY A 399 5.62 2.63 -3.51
N ALA A 400 6.90 2.52 -3.89
CA ALA A 400 7.31 2.01 -5.20
C ALA A 400 6.88 0.55 -5.43
N GLY A 401 6.89 -0.28 -4.38
CA GLY A 401 6.36 -1.65 -4.41
C GLY A 401 4.86 -1.69 -4.71
N PHE A 402 4.04 -0.90 -4.02
CA PHE A 402 2.60 -0.78 -4.28
C PHE A 402 2.32 -0.22 -5.68
N PHE A 403 3.08 0.78 -6.11
CA PHE A 403 2.96 1.32 -7.46
C PHE A 403 3.24 0.24 -8.52
N SER A 404 4.29 -0.54 -8.35
CA SER A 404 4.63 -1.65 -9.23
C SER A 404 3.53 -2.72 -9.26
N GLN A 405 2.91 -3.03 -8.10
CA GLN A 405 1.78 -3.96 -8.02
C GLN A 405 0.60 -3.46 -8.87
N ARG A 406 0.22 -2.16 -8.75
CA ARG A 406 -0.87 -1.59 -9.54
C ARG A 406 -0.58 -1.56 -11.03
N MET A 407 0.67 -1.29 -11.41
CA MET A 407 1.09 -1.35 -12.81
C MET A 407 1.02 -2.77 -13.38
N ASN A 408 1.37 -3.81 -12.61
CA ASN A 408 1.15 -5.20 -13.03
C ASN A 408 -0.34 -5.50 -13.21
N GLU A 409 -1.20 -5.05 -12.30
CA GLU A 409 -2.65 -5.24 -12.40
C GLU A 409 -3.23 -4.61 -13.66
N LEU A 410 -2.77 -3.40 -14.03
CA LEU A 410 -3.17 -2.70 -15.24
C LEU A 410 -2.71 -3.41 -16.53
N THR A 411 -1.49 -3.93 -16.55
CA THR A 411 -0.82 -4.32 -17.80
C THR A 411 -0.61 -5.82 -17.95
N GLY A 412 -0.50 -6.57 -16.83
CA GLY A 412 -0.12 -7.97 -16.79
C GLY A 412 1.35 -8.23 -17.18
N GLU A 413 2.22 -7.20 -17.13
CA GLU A 413 3.65 -7.33 -17.50
C GLU A 413 4.49 -7.71 -16.28
N GLY A 414 5.35 -8.73 -16.40
CA GLY A 414 6.17 -9.28 -15.31
C GLY A 414 7.23 -8.32 -14.76
N LYS A 415 7.71 -7.35 -15.56
CA LYS A 415 8.72 -6.37 -15.15
C LYS A 415 8.30 -5.59 -13.89
N TYR A 416 7.03 -5.34 -13.71
CA TYR A 416 6.51 -4.67 -12.52
C TYR A 416 6.64 -5.55 -11.28
N MET A 417 6.46 -6.86 -11.44
CA MET A 417 6.65 -7.82 -10.35
C MET A 417 8.13 -8.06 -10.03
N ASP A 418 9.04 -7.84 -10.99
CA ASP A 418 10.47 -7.88 -10.74
C ASP A 418 10.89 -6.77 -9.76
N GLU A 419 10.39 -5.55 -9.96
CA GLU A 419 10.71 -4.43 -9.07
C GLU A 419 9.98 -4.54 -7.72
N LEU A 420 8.75 -5.07 -7.68
CA LEU A 420 8.08 -5.39 -6.41
C LEU A 420 8.87 -6.43 -5.62
N GLU A 421 9.36 -7.50 -6.27
CA GLU A 421 10.21 -8.52 -5.64
C GLU A 421 11.51 -7.89 -5.11
N ARG A 422 12.14 -7.01 -5.86
CA ARG A 422 13.35 -6.28 -5.46
C ARG A 422 13.10 -5.47 -4.18
N VAL A 423 12.03 -4.68 -4.14
CA VAL A 423 11.62 -3.94 -2.95
C VAL A 423 11.38 -4.88 -1.77
N LEU A 424 10.62 -5.95 -2.00
CA LEU A 424 10.23 -6.91 -0.96
C LEU A 424 11.43 -7.56 -0.28
N TYR A 425 12.37 -8.11 -1.07
CA TYR A 425 13.53 -8.84 -0.53
C TYR A 425 14.66 -7.96 -0.01
N ASN A 426 14.71 -6.69 -0.39
CA ASN A 426 15.77 -5.77 0.03
C ASN A 426 15.22 -4.66 0.93
N SER A 427 14.67 -3.59 0.37
CA SER A 427 14.30 -2.39 1.13
C SER A 427 13.20 -2.65 2.18
N ALA A 428 12.23 -3.53 1.91
CA ALA A 428 11.18 -3.84 2.88
C ALA A 428 11.68 -4.77 4.00
N LEU A 429 12.45 -5.84 3.68
CA LEU A 429 12.98 -6.75 4.70
C LEU A 429 13.94 -6.06 5.69
N THR A 430 14.65 -5.01 5.25
CA THR A 430 15.55 -4.26 6.13
C THR A 430 14.81 -3.30 7.07
N ALA A 431 13.54 -3.04 6.83
CA ALA A 431 12.73 -2.10 7.61
C ALA A 431 12.60 -2.46 9.08
N VAL A 432 12.63 -3.75 9.41
CA VAL A 432 12.44 -4.26 10.77
C VAL A 432 13.59 -5.19 11.14
N SER A 433 14.06 -5.09 12.36
CA SER A 433 15.12 -5.95 12.92
C SER A 433 14.70 -7.41 12.98
N LEU A 434 15.68 -8.31 13.12
CA LEU A 434 15.43 -9.73 13.35
C LEU A 434 14.72 -10.01 14.68
N SER A 435 14.79 -9.07 15.65
CA SER A 435 14.01 -9.11 16.88
C SER A 435 12.58 -8.62 16.74
N GLY A 436 12.25 -7.90 15.64
CA GLY A 436 10.90 -7.45 15.32
C GLY A 436 10.48 -6.09 15.94
N ASN A 437 11.35 -5.41 16.70
CA ASN A 437 11.01 -4.23 17.51
C ASN A 437 11.96 -3.03 17.35
N GLN A 438 12.76 -3.03 16.30
CA GLN A 438 13.60 -1.90 15.91
C GLN A 438 13.42 -1.66 14.40
N TYR A 439 13.47 -0.41 13.99
CA TYR A 439 13.02 0.03 12.67
C TYR A 439 14.08 0.82 11.92
N THR A 440 14.12 0.64 10.62
CA THR A 440 14.94 1.44 9.71
C THR A 440 14.08 2.52 9.06
N TYR A 441 14.47 3.78 9.20
CA TYR A 441 13.87 4.89 8.47
C TYR A 441 14.59 5.10 7.13
N GLN A 442 15.87 5.47 7.21
CA GLN A 442 16.76 5.63 6.06
C GLN A 442 17.48 4.32 5.76
N ASN A 443 17.73 4.02 4.49
CA ASN A 443 18.28 2.74 4.08
C ASN A 443 19.38 2.90 2.99
N PRO A 444 20.47 3.66 3.28
CA PRO A 444 21.55 3.91 2.32
C PRO A 444 22.27 2.62 1.92
N LEU A 445 22.90 2.61 0.73
CA LEU A 445 23.72 1.48 0.29
C LEU A 445 25.03 1.38 1.10
N ASN A 446 25.55 2.53 1.53
CA ASN A 446 26.77 2.62 2.33
C ASN A 446 26.57 3.62 3.47
N ALA A 447 26.90 3.19 4.68
CA ALA A 447 26.91 4.06 5.86
C ALA A 447 27.98 3.59 6.85
N GLU A 448 28.80 4.50 7.35
CA GLU A 448 29.80 4.16 8.38
C GLU A 448 29.15 3.76 9.70
N LYS A 449 28.05 4.39 10.05
CA LYS A 449 27.23 4.10 11.22
C LYS A 449 25.78 4.20 10.86
N HIS A 450 25.08 3.09 10.92
CA HIS A 450 23.65 3.04 10.70
C HIS A 450 23.00 2.13 11.74
N ASN A 451 22.20 2.74 12.61
CA ASN A 451 21.48 2.00 13.65
C ASN A 451 19.99 2.00 13.34
N ARG A 452 19.33 0.91 13.66
CA ARG A 452 17.87 0.91 13.71
C ARG A 452 17.40 1.71 14.92
N TRP A 453 16.26 2.37 14.75
CA TRP A 453 15.60 3.12 15.80
C TRP A 453 14.70 2.20 16.62
N GLU A 454 14.67 2.35 17.92
CA GLU A 454 13.59 1.77 18.74
C GLU A 454 12.27 2.45 18.40
N TRP A 455 12.28 3.78 18.31
CA TRP A 455 11.17 4.58 17.83
C TRP A 455 11.69 5.91 17.23
N HIS A 456 11.30 6.24 16.04
CA HIS A 456 11.71 7.48 15.38
C HIS A 456 10.73 8.63 15.69
N GLY A 457 11.17 9.88 15.71
CA GLY A 457 10.29 11.04 15.92
C GLY A 457 9.17 11.17 14.88
N CYS A 458 9.38 10.62 13.67
CA CYS A 458 8.35 10.38 12.66
C CYS A 458 8.25 8.87 12.41
N PRO A 459 7.43 8.11 13.15
CA PRO A 459 7.40 6.65 13.07
C PRO A 459 6.45 6.14 11.98
N CYS A 460 6.56 6.67 10.75
CA CYS A 460 5.71 6.27 9.62
C CYS A 460 6.09 4.88 9.05
N CYS A 461 7.38 4.50 9.12
CA CYS A 461 7.88 3.29 8.50
C CYS A 461 7.31 1.98 9.11
N PRO A 462 7.14 1.84 10.45
CA PRO A 462 6.54 0.65 11.02
C PRO A 462 5.09 0.38 10.56
N PRO A 463 4.14 1.34 10.60
CA PRO A 463 2.81 1.15 10.02
C PRO A 463 2.83 0.80 8.53
N MET A 464 3.63 1.51 7.74
CA MET A 464 3.77 1.26 6.31
C MET A 464 4.34 -0.14 6.01
N PHE A 465 5.28 -0.61 6.84
CA PHE A 465 5.80 -1.96 6.77
C PHE A 465 4.72 -3.02 7.05
N LEU A 466 3.92 -2.85 8.11
CA LEU A 466 2.82 -3.75 8.43
C LEU A 466 1.77 -3.77 7.31
N LYS A 467 1.49 -2.62 6.72
CA LYS A 467 0.61 -2.48 5.55
C LYS A 467 1.10 -3.30 4.36
N PHE A 468 2.39 -3.25 4.06
CA PHE A 468 2.98 -3.95 2.92
C PHE A 468 3.05 -5.46 3.15
N THR A 469 3.53 -5.87 4.32
CA THR A 469 3.69 -7.28 4.67
C THR A 469 2.36 -8.00 4.91
N GLY A 470 1.34 -7.32 5.43
CA GLY A 470 -0.01 -7.86 5.52
C GLY A 470 -0.67 -8.08 4.16
N ALA A 471 -0.39 -7.20 3.19
CA ALA A 471 -0.88 -7.34 1.81
C ALA A 471 -0.10 -8.36 0.97
N PHE A 472 1.14 -8.65 1.33
CA PHE A 472 2.10 -9.44 0.56
C PHE A 472 1.56 -10.81 0.07
N PRO A 473 0.84 -11.63 0.86
CA PRO A 473 0.33 -12.91 0.36
C PRO A 473 -0.57 -12.76 -0.87
N GLY A 474 -1.28 -11.63 -0.98
CA GLY A 474 -2.11 -11.29 -2.13
C GLY A 474 -1.32 -11.04 -3.41
N PHE A 475 -0.01 -10.80 -3.36
CA PHE A 475 0.82 -10.51 -4.54
C PHE A 475 1.36 -11.77 -5.22
N ILE A 476 1.29 -12.94 -4.58
CA ILE A 476 1.92 -14.18 -5.04
C ILE A 476 1.28 -14.70 -6.33
N TYR A 477 -0.04 -14.58 -6.45
CA TYR A 477 -0.81 -15.09 -7.57
C TYR A 477 -1.77 -14.05 -8.13
N SER A 478 -1.97 -14.11 -9.44
CA SER A 478 -3.05 -13.38 -10.10
C SER A 478 -3.67 -14.22 -11.21
N HIS A 479 -4.79 -13.79 -11.76
CA HIS A 479 -5.44 -14.44 -12.89
C HIS A 479 -6.07 -13.41 -13.83
N ASP A 480 -6.27 -13.82 -15.07
CA ASP A 480 -7.19 -13.17 -16.00
C ASP A 480 -8.40 -14.09 -16.29
N THR A 481 -9.21 -13.75 -17.27
CA THR A 481 -10.36 -14.57 -17.67
C THR A 481 -9.97 -15.91 -18.30
N LYS A 482 -8.70 -16.10 -18.67
CA LYS A 482 -8.20 -17.25 -19.42
C LYS A 482 -7.32 -18.16 -18.58
N GLY A 483 -6.45 -17.59 -17.72
CA GLY A 483 -5.41 -18.34 -17.05
C GLY A 483 -4.89 -17.74 -15.76
N ILE A 484 -3.87 -18.35 -15.21
CA ILE A 484 -3.29 -18.05 -13.91
C ILE A 484 -1.87 -17.55 -14.10
N TYR A 485 -1.45 -16.60 -13.25
CA TYR A 485 -0.12 -16.05 -13.18
C TYR A 485 0.52 -16.39 -11.83
N ILE A 486 1.74 -16.87 -11.86
CA ILE A 486 2.61 -17.06 -10.70
C ILE A 486 3.57 -15.87 -10.68
N ASN A 487 3.38 -14.95 -9.75
CA ASN A 487 4.09 -13.67 -9.70
C ASN A 487 5.32 -13.71 -8.80
N LEU A 488 5.21 -14.36 -7.62
CA LEU A 488 6.30 -14.46 -6.65
C LEU A 488 6.54 -15.94 -6.29
N PHE A 489 7.79 -16.25 -5.96
CA PHE A 489 8.20 -17.60 -5.59
C PHE A 489 8.25 -17.75 -4.08
N VAL A 490 7.15 -18.24 -3.51
CA VAL A 490 6.91 -18.38 -2.08
C VAL A 490 6.23 -19.72 -1.83
N GLY A 491 6.74 -20.53 -0.91
CA GLY A 491 6.06 -21.76 -0.51
C GLY A 491 4.66 -21.43 0.00
N SER A 492 3.64 -21.89 -0.73
CA SER A 492 2.26 -21.49 -0.45
C SER A 492 1.23 -22.36 -1.16
N GLU A 493 0.00 -22.31 -0.68
CA GLU A 493 -1.16 -22.96 -1.29
C GLU A 493 -2.29 -21.95 -1.51
N THR A 494 -3.03 -22.13 -2.61
CA THR A 494 -4.20 -21.31 -2.93
C THR A 494 -5.22 -22.07 -3.76
N GLN A 495 -6.46 -21.57 -3.74
CA GLN A 495 -7.55 -22.06 -4.56
C GLN A 495 -8.06 -20.92 -5.45
N ILE A 496 -8.02 -21.11 -6.76
CA ILE A 496 -8.35 -20.10 -7.76
C ILE A 496 -9.57 -20.54 -8.56
N GLN A 497 -10.53 -19.63 -8.70
CA GLN A 497 -11.71 -19.84 -9.52
C GLN A 497 -11.54 -19.14 -10.88
N LEU A 498 -11.30 -19.90 -11.95
CA LEU A 498 -11.24 -19.41 -13.33
C LEU A 498 -12.60 -19.50 -14.01
N GLY A 499 -13.53 -18.61 -13.66
CA GLY A 499 -14.88 -18.65 -14.17
C GLY A 499 -15.72 -19.82 -13.63
N LYS A 500 -16.94 -20.00 -14.15
CA LYS A 500 -17.91 -20.95 -13.60
C LYS A 500 -17.44 -22.40 -13.75
N GLY A 501 -17.26 -23.09 -12.63
CA GLY A 501 -16.94 -24.52 -12.57
C GLY A 501 -15.47 -24.89 -12.88
N LYS A 502 -14.57 -23.90 -12.96
CA LYS A 502 -13.13 -24.13 -13.16
C LYS A 502 -12.37 -23.75 -11.89
N GLU A 503 -12.39 -24.63 -10.92
CA GLU A 503 -11.65 -24.48 -9.67
C GLU A 503 -10.31 -25.20 -9.78
N ILE A 504 -9.24 -24.49 -9.44
CA ILE A 504 -7.86 -24.95 -9.52
C ILE A 504 -7.19 -24.75 -8.15
N GLN A 505 -6.72 -25.83 -7.56
CA GLN A 505 -5.84 -25.78 -6.42
C GLN A 505 -4.39 -25.71 -6.92
N LEU A 506 -3.64 -24.77 -6.38
CA LEU A 506 -2.21 -24.62 -6.62
C LEU A 506 -1.46 -24.80 -5.32
N LYS A 507 -0.35 -25.53 -5.39
CA LYS A 507 0.66 -25.60 -4.34
C LYS A 507 2.01 -25.24 -4.92
N GLN A 508 2.73 -24.36 -4.26
CA GLN A 508 4.09 -23.96 -4.57
C GLN A 508 5.02 -24.40 -3.46
N GLU A 509 6.08 -25.14 -3.82
CA GLU A 509 7.12 -25.65 -2.91
C GLU A 509 8.46 -25.12 -3.39
N THR A 510 9.19 -24.39 -2.53
CA THR A 510 10.47 -23.77 -2.88
C THR A 510 11.27 -23.40 -1.64
N GLU A 511 12.58 -23.36 -1.78
CA GLU A 511 13.51 -22.78 -0.81
C GLU A 511 14.04 -21.40 -1.29
N TYR A 512 13.31 -20.75 -2.20
CA TYR A 512 13.66 -19.40 -2.67
C TYR A 512 13.65 -18.41 -1.48
N PRO A 513 14.61 -17.48 -1.37
CA PRO A 513 15.61 -17.10 -2.38
C PRO A 513 16.94 -17.89 -2.34
N TRP A 514 17.09 -18.88 -1.47
CA TRP A 514 18.36 -19.61 -1.30
C TRP A 514 18.59 -20.66 -2.39
N ASN A 515 17.52 -21.20 -2.98
CA ASN A 515 17.55 -22.19 -4.04
C ASN A 515 16.59 -21.77 -5.15
N GLY A 516 17.06 -21.82 -6.40
CA GLY A 516 16.28 -21.41 -7.57
C GLY A 516 15.27 -22.45 -8.06
N THR A 517 15.09 -23.57 -7.36
CA THR A 517 14.11 -24.60 -7.73
C THR A 517 12.73 -24.22 -7.17
N VAL A 518 11.76 -24.08 -8.06
CA VAL A 518 10.36 -23.84 -7.73
C VAL A 518 9.52 -24.98 -8.30
N GLN A 519 8.83 -25.71 -7.45
CA GLN A 519 7.92 -26.77 -7.83
C GLN A 519 6.47 -26.34 -7.63
N LEU A 520 5.67 -26.40 -8.69
CA LEU A 520 4.24 -26.16 -8.65
C LEU A 520 3.50 -27.48 -8.81
N THR A 521 2.50 -27.72 -7.98
CA THR A 521 1.51 -28.77 -8.17
C THR A 521 0.19 -28.13 -8.61
N VAL A 522 -0.27 -28.49 -9.81
CA VAL A 522 -1.48 -27.94 -10.43
C VAL A 522 -2.58 -28.98 -10.35
N SER A 523 -3.66 -28.70 -9.63
CA SER A 523 -4.74 -29.65 -9.39
C SER A 523 -6.10 -29.02 -9.71
N PRO A 524 -6.53 -29.02 -10.99
CA PRO A 524 -7.90 -28.65 -11.33
C PRO A 524 -8.87 -29.71 -10.79
N LEU A 525 -10.05 -29.29 -10.33
CA LEU A 525 -11.10 -30.20 -9.86
C LEU A 525 -11.50 -31.23 -10.94
N LYS A 526 -11.48 -30.82 -12.21
CA LYS A 526 -11.65 -31.66 -13.41
C LYS A 526 -10.59 -31.26 -14.42
N ALA A 527 -10.16 -32.24 -15.23
CA ALA A 527 -9.18 -31.96 -16.29
C ALA A 527 -9.62 -30.77 -17.15
N THR A 528 -8.86 -29.68 -17.09
CA THR A 528 -9.24 -28.35 -17.62
C THR A 528 -8.09 -27.74 -18.41
N ARG A 529 -8.39 -27.15 -19.58
CA ARG A 529 -7.39 -26.39 -20.35
C ARG A 529 -7.37 -24.93 -19.93
N PHE A 530 -6.17 -24.45 -19.60
CA PHE A 530 -5.88 -23.03 -19.35
C PHE A 530 -4.39 -22.76 -19.47
N PRO A 531 -3.96 -21.53 -19.82
CA PRO A 531 -2.58 -21.10 -19.74
C PRO A 531 -2.17 -20.87 -18.28
N LEU A 532 -1.09 -21.50 -17.86
CA LEU A 532 -0.34 -21.18 -16.65
C LEU A 532 0.84 -20.31 -17.04
N ARG A 533 0.95 -19.11 -16.48
CA ARG A 533 2.00 -18.15 -16.76
C ARG A 533 2.87 -18.01 -15.52
N ILE A 534 4.15 -18.35 -15.66
CA ILE A 534 5.12 -18.33 -14.57
C ILE A 534 6.08 -17.20 -14.86
N ARG A 535 6.20 -16.25 -13.95
CA ARG A 535 7.14 -15.13 -14.10
C ARG A 535 8.56 -15.67 -14.25
N ILE A 536 9.27 -15.15 -15.21
CA ILE A 536 10.70 -15.37 -15.35
C ILE A 536 11.38 -14.06 -14.97
N PRO A 537 12.01 -13.99 -13.79
CA PRO A 537 12.61 -12.75 -13.32
C PRO A 537 13.61 -12.19 -14.32
N GLY A 538 13.61 -10.87 -14.48
CA GLY A 538 14.55 -10.20 -15.36
C GLY A 538 16.01 -10.53 -15.01
N TRP A 539 16.33 -10.51 -13.72
CA TRP A 539 17.67 -10.86 -13.26
C TRP A 539 18.12 -12.29 -13.68
N ALA A 540 17.21 -13.25 -13.76
CA ALA A 540 17.52 -14.60 -14.23
C ALA A 540 17.73 -14.67 -15.76
N GLN A 541 17.38 -13.62 -16.48
CA GLN A 541 17.57 -13.46 -17.92
C GLN A 541 18.78 -12.55 -18.25
N GLY A 542 19.55 -12.11 -17.23
CA GLY A 542 20.61 -11.10 -17.38
C GLY A 542 20.06 -9.67 -17.56
N ILE A 543 18.80 -9.43 -17.25
CA ILE A 543 18.13 -8.12 -17.31
C ILE A 543 17.93 -7.64 -15.87
N GLU A 544 18.94 -7.02 -15.29
CA GLU A 544 18.88 -6.54 -13.90
C GLU A 544 17.90 -5.37 -13.71
N ASN A 545 17.69 -4.60 -14.76
CA ASN A 545 16.76 -3.49 -14.80
C ASN A 545 16.18 -3.39 -16.22
N PRO A 546 14.87 -3.18 -16.40
CA PRO A 546 14.21 -3.18 -17.71
C PRO A 546 14.67 -2.06 -18.65
N TYR A 547 15.40 -1.07 -18.13
CA TYR A 547 15.89 0.09 -18.88
C TYR A 547 17.41 0.21 -18.90
N GLY A 548 18.14 -0.84 -18.45
CA GLY A 548 19.60 -0.85 -18.45
C GLY A 548 20.24 0.10 -17.43
N LEU A 549 19.53 0.43 -16.33
CA LEU A 549 20.14 1.18 -15.22
C LEU A 549 21.22 0.37 -14.51
N TYR A 550 21.05 -0.94 -14.50
CA TYR A 550 22.00 -1.94 -13.98
C TYR A 550 22.11 -3.09 -14.97
N GLU A 551 23.32 -3.63 -15.11
CA GLU A 551 23.65 -4.74 -15.97
C GLU A 551 24.36 -5.84 -15.19
N SER A 552 24.27 -7.10 -15.62
CA SER A 552 24.99 -8.21 -15.02
C SER A 552 25.67 -9.10 -16.06
N ASP A 553 26.62 -9.89 -15.60
CA ASP A 553 27.38 -10.87 -16.40
C ASP A 553 26.73 -12.26 -16.42
N LEU A 554 25.48 -12.38 -15.94
CA LEU A 554 24.76 -13.65 -15.85
C LEU A 554 24.54 -14.26 -17.25
N LYS A 555 24.96 -15.54 -17.40
CA LYS A 555 24.79 -16.32 -18.63
C LYS A 555 24.18 -17.70 -18.40
N ASP A 556 23.69 -17.95 -17.19
CA ASP A 556 23.19 -19.27 -16.82
C ASP A 556 21.80 -19.57 -17.42
N GLU A 557 21.54 -20.86 -17.64
CA GLU A 557 20.33 -21.31 -18.31
C GLU A 557 19.16 -21.49 -17.33
N ILE A 558 17.99 -20.97 -17.70
CA ILE A 558 16.72 -21.22 -17.03
C ILE A 558 16.10 -22.50 -17.59
N LYS A 559 15.66 -23.42 -16.71
CA LYS A 559 15.06 -24.70 -17.12
C LYS A 559 13.64 -24.83 -16.63
N LEU A 560 12.75 -25.26 -17.52
CA LEU A 560 11.33 -25.47 -17.24
C LEU A 560 10.93 -26.89 -17.62
N TYR A 561 10.19 -27.56 -16.72
CA TYR A 561 9.72 -28.92 -16.92
C TYR A 561 8.24 -29.04 -16.57
N VAL A 562 7.53 -29.89 -17.29
CA VAL A 562 6.17 -30.33 -16.95
C VAL A 562 6.14 -31.85 -16.84
N ASN A 563 5.78 -32.39 -15.69
CA ASN A 563 5.80 -33.83 -15.42
C ASN A 563 7.15 -34.48 -15.79
N ASN A 564 8.24 -33.83 -15.39
CA ASN A 564 9.64 -34.19 -15.69
C ASN A 564 10.05 -34.13 -17.18
N GLN A 565 9.19 -33.66 -18.07
CA GLN A 565 9.53 -33.45 -19.47
C GLN A 565 9.95 -31.98 -19.67
N PRO A 566 11.08 -31.73 -20.36
CA PRO A 566 11.53 -30.36 -20.62
C PRO A 566 10.53 -29.63 -21.52
N VAL A 567 10.31 -28.36 -21.22
CA VAL A 567 9.43 -27.46 -21.99
C VAL A 567 10.29 -26.34 -22.59
N ASN A 568 10.08 -26.06 -23.86
CA ASN A 568 10.74 -24.95 -24.50
C ASN A 568 10.27 -23.63 -23.89
N LEU A 569 11.21 -22.86 -23.35
CA LEU A 569 10.94 -21.59 -22.68
C LEU A 569 10.60 -20.51 -23.72
N LYS A 570 9.35 -20.06 -23.73
CA LYS A 570 8.91 -18.91 -24.50
C LYS A 570 8.43 -17.85 -23.53
N ILE A 571 9.18 -16.75 -23.43
CA ILE A 571 8.86 -15.67 -22.51
C ILE A 571 8.11 -14.58 -23.29
N LYS A 572 6.96 -14.18 -22.76
CA LYS A 572 6.18 -13.07 -23.27
C LYS A 572 5.72 -12.21 -22.09
N ASP A 573 5.88 -10.89 -22.19
CA ASP A 573 5.53 -9.93 -21.15
C ASP A 573 6.12 -10.29 -19.77
N GLY A 574 7.31 -10.93 -19.73
CA GLY A 574 8.00 -11.39 -18.52
C GLY A 574 7.52 -12.75 -17.97
N TYR A 575 6.63 -13.45 -18.66
CA TYR A 575 6.11 -14.76 -18.24
C TYR A 575 6.39 -15.87 -19.24
N ALA A 576 6.75 -17.04 -18.74
CA ALA A 576 6.70 -18.29 -19.50
C ALA A 576 5.28 -18.83 -19.50
N GLU A 577 4.67 -18.97 -20.69
CA GLU A 577 3.30 -19.46 -20.83
C GLU A 577 3.28 -20.96 -21.18
N ILE A 578 2.49 -21.73 -20.44
CA ILE A 578 2.24 -23.15 -20.67
C ILE A 578 0.74 -23.34 -20.88
N ASP A 579 0.27 -23.31 -22.13
CA ASP A 579 -1.14 -23.57 -22.46
C ASP A 579 -1.35 -25.05 -22.78
N ARG A 580 -1.99 -25.77 -21.85
CA ARG A 580 -2.30 -27.18 -22.02
C ARG A 580 -3.56 -27.59 -21.25
N LYS A 581 -4.04 -28.81 -21.48
CA LYS A 581 -5.00 -29.49 -20.61
C LYS A 581 -4.24 -29.98 -19.37
N TRP A 582 -4.62 -29.45 -18.20
CA TRP A 582 -4.08 -29.83 -16.90
C TRP A 582 -4.93 -30.95 -16.28
N TYR A 583 -4.26 -31.90 -15.65
CA TYR A 583 -4.86 -32.97 -14.87
C TYR A 583 -4.53 -32.78 -13.38
N PRO A 584 -5.36 -33.35 -12.47
CA PRO A 584 -5.05 -33.28 -11.04
C PRO A 584 -3.63 -33.79 -10.72
N LYS A 585 -2.87 -33.01 -9.95
CA LYS A 585 -1.49 -33.29 -9.53
C LYS A 585 -0.44 -33.21 -10.64
N ASP A 586 -0.72 -32.59 -11.78
CA ASP A 586 0.32 -32.22 -12.74
C ASP A 586 1.38 -31.35 -12.05
N LYS A 587 2.65 -31.61 -12.36
CA LYS A 587 3.79 -30.89 -11.75
C LYS A 587 4.49 -30.02 -12.77
N VAL A 588 4.83 -28.81 -12.35
CA VAL A 588 5.72 -27.90 -13.09
C VAL A 588 6.94 -27.63 -12.23
N MET A 589 8.13 -27.71 -12.80
CA MET A 589 9.37 -27.39 -12.12
C MET A 589 10.11 -26.31 -12.92
N LEU A 590 10.33 -25.16 -12.27
CA LEU A 590 11.19 -24.08 -12.76
C LEU A 590 12.52 -24.17 -12.01
N LYS A 591 13.62 -24.00 -12.73
CA LYS A 591 14.97 -23.88 -12.15
C LYS A 591 15.55 -22.55 -12.60
N LEU A 592 15.75 -21.65 -11.63
CA LEU A 592 16.39 -20.35 -11.80
C LEU A 592 17.88 -20.42 -11.42
N PRO A 593 18.74 -19.68 -12.10
CA PRO A 593 20.17 -19.66 -11.79
C PRO A 593 20.44 -18.72 -10.61
N ILE A 594 20.43 -19.24 -9.39
CA ILE A 594 20.81 -18.47 -8.18
C ILE A 594 22.31 -18.64 -7.94
N ASN A 595 23.12 -17.91 -8.71
CA ASN A 595 24.55 -17.84 -8.56
C ASN A 595 25.01 -16.41 -8.25
N PRO A 596 26.13 -16.22 -7.53
CA PRO A 596 26.76 -14.91 -7.41
C PRO A 596 27.02 -14.31 -8.79
N ARG A 597 26.69 -13.03 -8.96
CA ARG A 597 26.92 -12.28 -10.18
C ARG A 597 27.39 -10.87 -9.87
N ILE A 598 28.16 -10.31 -10.76
CA ILE A 598 28.59 -8.93 -10.68
C ILE A 598 27.53 -8.06 -11.34
N ILE A 599 27.07 -7.05 -10.62
CA ILE A 599 26.14 -6.05 -11.15
C ILE A 599 26.89 -4.74 -11.32
N THR A 600 26.84 -4.20 -12.53
CA THR A 600 27.51 -2.96 -12.91
C THR A 600 26.47 -1.86 -13.12
N PRO A 601 26.65 -0.67 -12.55
CA PRO A 601 25.77 0.47 -12.80
C PRO A 601 26.00 1.02 -14.21
N ASN A 602 24.95 1.64 -14.77
CA ASN A 602 25.04 2.37 -16.02
C ASN A 602 26.09 3.49 -15.93
N HIS A 603 26.84 3.73 -17.02
CA HIS A 603 27.89 4.75 -17.07
C HIS A 603 27.40 6.18 -16.77
N GLN A 604 26.11 6.45 -16.86
CA GLN A 604 25.50 7.74 -16.49
C GLN A 604 25.40 7.95 -14.97
N ILE A 605 25.52 6.90 -14.18
CA ILE A 605 25.58 6.98 -12.71
C ILE A 605 27.02 7.27 -12.30
N LYS A 606 27.36 8.56 -12.25
CA LYS A 606 28.75 9.00 -12.02
C LYS A 606 29.25 8.67 -10.62
N GLU A 607 28.39 8.76 -9.62
CA GLU A 607 28.70 8.59 -8.21
C GLU A 607 29.16 7.15 -7.88
N LEU A 608 28.65 6.14 -8.59
CA LEU A 608 29.02 4.74 -8.38
C LEU A 608 30.16 4.28 -9.30
N ASN A 609 30.42 4.96 -10.41
CA ASN A 609 31.50 4.62 -11.33
C ASN A 609 32.87 5.18 -10.93
N GLN A 610 32.93 5.94 -9.83
CA GLN A 610 34.17 6.49 -9.27
C GLN A 610 34.71 5.70 -8.07
N GLN A 611 34.00 4.68 -7.64
CA GLN A 611 34.37 3.74 -6.59
C GLN A 611 34.92 2.44 -7.20
#